data_bf83918ede8ec8b80eda707081267088
#
_entry.id   bf83918ede8ec8b80eda707081267088
#
_cell.length_a   1.000
_cell.length_b   1.000
_cell.length_c   1.000
_cell.angle_alpha   90.00
_cell.angle_beta   90.00
_cell.angle_gamma   90.00
#
_symmetry.space_group_name_H-M   'P 1'
#
loop_
_entity.id
_entity.type
_entity.pdbx_description
1 polymer ?
#
loop_
_entity_poly.entity_id
_entity_poly.type
_entity_poly.pdbx_seq_one_letter_code
_entity_poly.pdbx_strand_id
1 'polypeptide(L)'
;VSFAQPAPAVPPYAPPRGGLTPAAKFLVLLVLAVLIAGYALAVFLTRGVWADREGIRLTLSVQAKDGWALSADTIEQAITATEVRLGDYGVADAQIGADGNDVVATFPRHGLDAEALKEMFGPGETKTLYVRPVIHAIPAKASPPSGINPTPAVEPAQRIADEKELRQGTNPSIQILALQYQATRCGNDDVLAGHDDPNLPLVTCSADGETVYLLAKSILGGDQIETAEPGTDSAGRHVIDLQFDNDAAQAWSDFTAANIGTQAAFAIDSRVVSAPVIRERIPNGGTQISGDFDEGSARDLAGGINRGASPVALTYSSSSDEKLPATMLSMLIRGAVIVSGMGVTVVVIGALVYLLRTRRSRPV
;
A
#
# COMPACT_ATOMS: atom_id res chain seq x y z
N VAL A 1 17.95 -70.08 92.86
CA VAL A 1 17.41 -68.88 92.23
C VAL A 1 18.45 -68.45 91.18
N SER A 2 18.18 -68.77 89.91
CA SER A 2 19.04 -68.45 88.76
C SER A 2 18.61 -67.14 88.17
N PHE A 3 19.43 -66.11 88.21
CA PHE A 3 19.20 -64.85 87.56
C PHE A 3 19.57 -64.95 86.08
N ALA A 4 18.57 -64.80 85.22
CA ALA A 4 18.73 -64.66 83.76
C ALA A 4 19.34 -63.26 83.47
N GLN A 5 20.47 -63.24 82.76
CA GLN A 5 21.04 -62.02 82.19
C GLN A 5 20.16 -61.47 81.10
N PRO A 6 19.90 -60.17 81.02
CA PRO A 6 19.20 -59.57 79.90
C PRO A 6 20.09 -59.57 78.62
N ALA A 7 19.47 -59.88 77.48
CA ALA A 7 20.11 -59.88 76.19
C ALA A 7 20.60 -58.49 75.81
N PRO A 8 21.77 -58.38 75.11
CA PRO A 8 22.31 -57.08 74.66
C PRO A 8 21.37 -56.41 73.64
N ALA A 9 21.04 -55.12 73.88
CA ALA A 9 20.25 -54.30 72.97
C ALA A 9 20.96 -54.20 71.63
N VAL A 10 20.25 -54.54 70.56
CA VAL A 10 20.70 -54.35 69.17
C VAL A 10 20.68 -52.86 68.87
N PRO A 11 21.78 -52.26 68.44
CA PRO A 11 21.79 -50.83 68.09
C PRO A 11 20.90 -50.56 66.89
N PRO A 12 20.16 -49.42 66.84
CA PRO A 12 19.27 -49.07 65.73
C PRO A 12 20.08 -48.97 64.44
N TYR A 13 19.60 -49.67 63.43
CA TYR A 13 20.17 -49.68 62.09
C TYR A 13 20.07 -48.25 61.52
N ALA A 14 21.19 -47.53 61.45
CA ALA A 14 21.28 -46.26 60.77
C ALA A 14 21.39 -46.52 59.25
N PRO A 15 20.45 -46.03 58.46
CA PRO A 15 20.51 -46.24 56.99
C PRO A 15 21.80 -45.59 56.48
N PRO A 16 22.49 -46.25 55.50
CA PRO A 16 23.72 -45.70 54.96
C PRO A 16 23.43 -44.33 54.30
N ARG A 17 24.11 -43.29 54.80
CA ARG A 17 24.16 -41.96 54.18
C ARG A 17 24.95 -42.08 52.88
N GLY A 18 24.28 -42.57 51.81
CA GLY A 18 24.88 -42.72 50.49
C GLY A 18 25.08 -41.36 49.85
N GLY A 19 26.29 -40.85 49.86
CA GLY A 19 26.69 -39.78 48.95
C GLY A 19 26.65 -40.29 47.50
N LEU A 20 26.30 -39.42 46.55
CA LEU A 20 26.30 -39.73 45.11
C LEU A 20 27.64 -40.37 44.69
N THR A 21 27.54 -41.45 43.95
CA THR A 21 28.74 -42.09 43.32
C THR A 21 29.40 -41.12 42.35
N PRO A 22 30.71 -41.25 42.05
CA PRO A 22 31.39 -40.41 41.08
C PRO A 22 30.69 -40.37 39.73
N ALA A 23 30.13 -41.49 39.28
CA ALA A 23 29.37 -41.60 38.05
C ALA A 23 28.08 -40.77 38.12
N ALA A 24 27.36 -40.79 39.24
CA ALA A 24 26.14 -39.99 39.44
C ALA A 24 26.43 -38.47 39.48
N LYS A 25 27.59 -38.07 40.07
CA LYS A 25 28.02 -36.65 40.02
C LYS A 25 28.36 -36.20 38.63
N PHE A 26 29.04 -37.02 37.84
CA PHE A 26 29.32 -36.74 36.45
C PHE A 26 28.05 -36.61 35.63
N LEU A 27 27.10 -37.49 35.84
CA LEU A 27 25.78 -37.43 35.16
C LEU A 27 25.04 -36.13 35.50
N VAL A 28 24.99 -35.69 36.76
CA VAL A 28 24.39 -34.43 37.16
C VAL A 28 25.07 -33.24 36.48
N LEU A 29 26.41 -33.21 36.45
CA LEU A 29 27.15 -32.15 35.76
C LEU A 29 26.90 -32.15 34.25
N LEU A 30 26.79 -33.31 33.62
CA LEU A 30 26.45 -33.44 32.20
C LEU A 30 25.05 -32.89 31.90
N VAL A 31 24.06 -33.27 32.72
CA VAL A 31 22.68 -32.76 32.58
C VAL A 31 22.63 -31.22 32.75
N LEU A 32 23.35 -30.68 33.72
CA LEU A 32 23.45 -29.23 33.90
C LEU A 32 24.12 -28.56 32.70
N ALA A 33 25.19 -29.14 32.16
CA ALA A 33 25.84 -28.60 30.97
C ALA A 33 24.88 -28.58 29.75
N VAL A 34 24.12 -29.67 29.55
CA VAL A 34 23.11 -29.75 28.49
C VAL A 34 21.98 -28.71 28.67
N LEU A 35 21.50 -28.53 29.90
CA LEU A 35 20.48 -27.52 30.20
C LEU A 35 20.98 -26.08 29.93
N ILE A 36 22.21 -25.77 30.34
CA ILE A 36 22.83 -24.46 30.11
C ILE A 36 23.02 -24.24 28.60
N ALA A 37 23.57 -25.24 27.90
CA ALA A 37 23.80 -25.17 26.45
C ALA A 37 22.47 -25.02 25.69
N GLY A 38 21.43 -25.77 26.07
CA GLY A 38 20.08 -25.67 25.50
C GLY A 38 19.46 -24.30 25.71
N TYR A 39 19.60 -23.73 26.90
CA TYR A 39 19.13 -22.37 27.18
C TYR A 39 19.93 -21.33 26.39
N ALA A 40 21.25 -21.43 26.31
CA ALA A 40 22.08 -20.52 25.53
C ALA A 40 21.73 -20.59 24.04
N LEU A 41 21.42 -21.78 23.51
CA LEU A 41 20.94 -21.96 22.16
C LEU A 41 19.58 -21.30 21.96
N ALA A 42 18.66 -21.46 22.90
CA ALA A 42 17.33 -20.81 22.84
C ALA A 42 17.45 -19.27 22.80
N VAL A 43 18.31 -18.70 23.67
CA VAL A 43 18.61 -17.25 23.67
C VAL A 43 19.23 -16.82 22.34
N PHE A 44 20.15 -17.60 21.78
CA PHE A 44 20.78 -17.31 20.51
C PHE A 44 19.79 -17.34 19.34
N LEU A 45 18.92 -18.36 19.30
CA LEU A 45 17.89 -18.48 18.25
C LEU A 45 16.83 -17.38 18.36
N THR A 46 16.57 -16.88 19.56
CA THR A 46 15.58 -15.80 19.77
C THR A 46 16.20 -14.40 19.79
N ARG A 47 17.49 -14.24 19.46
CA ARG A 47 18.18 -12.94 19.51
C ARG A 47 17.48 -11.84 18.71
N GLY A 48 16.86 -12.17 17.57
CA GLY A 48 16.11 -11.24 16.74
C GLY A 48 14.85 -10.67 17.43
N VAL A 49 14.28 -11.42 18.40
CA VAL A 49 13.12 -10.98 19.18
C VAL A 49 13.49 -9.88 20.18
N TRP A 50 14.78 -9.76 20.54
CA TRP A 50 15.29 -8.78 21.51
C TRP A 50 15.75 -7.48 20.85
N ALA A 51 15.92 -7.49 19.51
CA ALA A 51 16.22 -6.26 18.79
C ALA A 51 15.03 -5.32 18.81
N ASP A 52 15.30 -4.02 18.90
CA ASP A 52 14.29 -2.99 18.68
C ASP A 52 13.82 -3.09 17.22
N ARG A 53 12.52 -3.00 16.99
CA ARG A 53 11.96 -2.95 15.64
C ARG A 53 12.10 -1.52 15.16
N GLU A 54 12.91 -1.34 14.12
CA GLU A 54 13.02 -0.05 13.44
C GLU A 54 11.79 0.16 12.57
N GLY A 55 11.22 1.33 12.66
CA GLY A 55 10.09 1.78 11.87
C GLY A 55 10.28 3.19 11.38
N ILE A 56 9.31 3.64 10.63
CA ILE A 56 9.22 5.00 10.11
C ILE A 56 7.92 5.60 10.64
N ARG A 57 8.03 6.83 11.16
CA ARG A 57 6.89 7.73 11.39
C ARG A 57 6.84 8.70 10.23
N LEU A 58 5.79 8.61 9.42
CA LEU A 58 5.51 9.47 8.27
C LEU A 58 4.43 10.47 8.69
N THR A 59 4.65 11.76 8.40
CA THR A 59 3.65 12.82 8.58
C THR A 59 3.29 13.40 7.22
N LEU A 60 2.00 13.40 6.93
CA LEU A 60 1.43 13.92 5.69
C LEU A 60 0.53 15.09 6.01
N SER A 61 0.76 16.21 5.34
CA SER A 61 -0.12 17.37 5.43
C SER A 61 -1.34 17.14 4.52
N VAL A 62 -2.54 17.35 5.08
CA VAL A 62 -3.81 17.17 4.38
C VAL A 62 -4.31 18.53 3.91
N GLN A 63 -4.59 18.64 2.62
CA GLN A 63 -5.20 19.82 2.01
C GLN A 63 -6.50 19.38 1.31
N ALA A 64 -7.59 20.07 1.61
CA ALA A 64 -8.82 19.86 0.87
C ALA A 64 -8.66 20.46 -0.53
N LYS A 65 -9.12 19.74 -1.56
CA LYS A 65 -9.23 20.27 -2.92
C LYS A 65 -10.39 21.26 -3.00
N ASP A 66 -10.29 22.23 -3.88
CA ASP A 66 -11.38 23.14 -4.29
C ASP A 66 -12.00 24.01 -3.18
N GLY A 67 -11.22 24.41 -2.18
CA GLY A 67 -11.67 25.37 -1.15
C GLY A 67 -12.62 24.76 -0.11
N TRP A 68 -12.75 23.46 -0.04
CA TRP A 68 -13.50 22.76 1.02
C TRP A 68 -12.78 22.93 2.35
N ALA A 69 -13.56 23.12 3.41
CA ALA A 69 -12.99 23.13 4.77
C ALA A 69 -12.56 21.70 5.14
N LEU A 70 -11.40 21.56 5.80
CA LEU A 70 -11.00 20.29 6.40
C LEU A 70 -12.06 19.89 7.46
N SER A 71 -12.74 18.80 7.20
CA SER A 71 -13.74 18.20 8.10
C SER A 71 -13.18 16.89 8.68
N ALA A 72 -13.85 16.34 9.69
CA ALA A 72 -13.49 15.02 10.22
C ALA A 72 -13.59 13.93 9.12
N ASP A 73 -14.61 14.00 8.27
CA ASP A 73 -14.82 13.07 7.14
C ASP A 73 -13.66 13.17 6.13
N THR A 74 -13.18 14.39 5.87
CA THR A 74 -12.05 14.63 4.96
C THR A 74 -10.75 14.02 5.50
N ILE A 75 -10.54 14.09 6.82
CA ILE A 75 -9.38 13.47 7.49
C ILE A 75 -9.50 11.94 7.45
N GLU A 76 -10.70 11.37 7.65
CA GLU A 76 -10.92 9.93 7.54
C GLU A 76 -10.64 9.40 6.13
N GLN A 77 -11.07 10.13 5.11
CA GLN A 77 -10.73 9.84 3.71
C GLN A 77 -9.22 9.93 3.45
N ALA A 78 -8.53 10.91 4.07
CA ALA A 78 -7.08 11.03 3.99
C ALA A 78 -6.36 9.84 4.64
N ILE A 79 -6.87 9.32 5.76
CA ILE A 79 -6.38 8.12 6.42
C ILE A 79 -6.53 6.91 5.49
N THR A 80 -7.73 6.70 4.94
CA THR A 80 -8.02 5.61 4.01
C THR A 80 -7.14 5.68 2.76
N ALA A 81 -7.00 6.87 2.16
CA ALA A 81 -6.13 7.06 1.01
C ALA A 81 -4.64 6.79 1.32
N THR A 82 -4.20 7.08 2.55
CA THR A 82 -2.85 6.76 3.01
C THR A 82 -2.67 5.26 3.18
N GLU A 83 -3.66 4.57 3.74
CA GLU A 83 -3.65 3.12 3.94
C GLU A 83 -3.54 2.37 2.61
N VAL A 84 -4.41 2.70 1.64
CA VAL A 84 -4.38 2.12 0.29
C VAL A 84 -3.01 2.35 -0.34
N ARG A 85 -2.50 3.58 -0.32
CA ARG A 85 -1.23 3.93 -0.96
C ARG A 85 -0.02 3.22 -0.33
N LEU A 86 0.02 3.08 1.00
CA LEU A 86 1.04 2.30 1.68
C LEU A 86 0.90 0.80 1.38
N GLY A 87 -0.33 0.30 1.26
CA GLY A 87 -0.64 -1.07 0.88
C GLY A 87 -0.11 -1.44 -0.51
N ASP A 88 -0.23 -0.56 -1.50
CA ASP A 88 0.30 -0.73 -2.87
C ASP A 88 1.82 -0.94 -2.88
N TYR A 89 2.52 -0.41 -1.88
CA TYR A 89 3.97 -0.59 -1.68
C TYR A 89 4.31 -1.74 -0.71
N GLY A 90 3.33 -2.58 -0.36
CA GLY A 90 3.51 -3.77 0.47
C GLY A 90 3.61 -3.49 1.98
N VAL A 91 3.19 -2.32 2.44
CA VAL A 91 3.14 -1.95 3.85
C VAL A 91 1.78 -2.34 4.42
N ALA A 92 1.67 -3.56 4.95
CA ALA A 92 0.40 -4.08 5.50
C ALA A 92 0.15 -3.74 6.98
N ASP A 93 1.20 -3.40 7.75
CA ASP A 93 1.15 -3.24 9.21
C ASP A 93 1.27 -1.76 9.64
N ALA A 94 0.78 -0.82 8.83
CA ALA A 94 0.80 0.61 9.16
C ALA A 94 -0.24 0.93 10.23
N GLN A 95 0.17 1.67 11.27
CA GLN A 95 -0.74 2.33 12.20
C GLN A 95 -0.93 3.77 11.73
N ILE A 96 -2.13 4.06 11.25
CA ILE A 96 -2.45 5.35 10.64
C ILE A 96 -3.47 6.06 11.51
N GLY A 97 -3.28 7.35 11.72
CA GLY A 97 -4.19 8.19 12.51
C GLY A 97 -4.01 9.67 12.21
N ALA A 98 -4.92 10.47 12.73
CA ALA A 98 -4.88 11.92 12.61
C ALA A 98 -4.08 12.56 13.76
N ASP A 99 -3.31 13.59 13.45
CA ASP A 99 -2.67 14.48 14.39
C ASP A 99 -2.98 15.94 14.00
N GLY A 100 -4.07 16.46 14.53
CA GLY A 100 -4.63 17.75 14.09
C GLY A 100 -5.17 17.66 12.66
N ASN A 101 -4.57 18.43 11.76
CA ASN A 101 -4.89 18.45 10.33
C ASN A 101 -3.96 17.57 9.48
N ASP A 102 -3.05 16.85 10.12
CA ASP A 102 -2.11 15.97 9.45
C ASP A 102 -2.50 14.50 9.65
N VAL A 103 -2.12 13.65 8.71
CA VAL A 103 -2.18 12.20 8.84
C VAL A 103 -0.80 11.69 9.22
N VAL A 104 -0.74 10.89 10.26
CA VAL A 104 0.49 10.26 10.74
C VAL A 104 0.39 8.75 10.56
N ALA A 105 1.33 8.18 9.83
CA ALA A 105 1.46 6.74 9.65
C ALA A 105 2.75 6.24 10.28
N THR A 106 2.66 5.19 11.10
CA THR A 106 3.82 4.53 11.72
C THR A 106 3.84 3.07 11.30
N PHE A 107 4.93 2.63 10.67
CA PHE A 107 5.05 1.30 10.08
C PHE A 107 6.49 0.76 10.12
N PRO A 108 6.69 -0.57 10.03
CA PRO A 108 8.02 -1.16 9.93
C PRO A 108 8.75 -0.69 8.67
N ARG A 109 10.07 -0.50 8.79
CA ARG A 109 10.91 -0.13 7.63
C ARG A 109 11.01 -1.31 6.64
N HIS A 110 10.18 -1.33 5.63
CA HIS A 110 10.15 -2.35 4.56
C HIS A 110 11.11 -2.01 3.39
N GLY A 111 12.27 -1.42 3.66
CA GLY A 111 13.18 -0.95 2.61
C GLY A 111 12.83 0.43 2.07
N LEU A 112 11.78 1.07 2.59
CA LEU A 112 11.41 2.43 2.26
C LEU A 112 12.33 3.42 2.98
N ASP A 113 12.80 4.40 2.26
CA ASP A 113 13.55 5.54 2.79
C ASP A 113 12.76 6.85 2.62
N ALA A 114 13.31 7.94 3.11
CA ALA A 114 12.67 9.25 3.02
C ALA A 114 12.46 9.73 1.58
N GLU A 115 13.31 9.31 0.64
CA GLU A 115 13.22 9.70 -0.76
C GLU A 115 12.07 8.95 -1.46
N ALA A 116 11.96 7.65 -1.24
CA ALA A 116 10.84 6.85 -1.73
C ALA A 116 9.49 7.37 -1.17
N LEU A 117 9.44 7.76 0.10
CA LEU A 117 8.24 8.35 0.71
C LEU A 117 7.90 9.73 0.14
N LYS A 118 8.91 10.56 -0.18
CA LYS A 118 8.68 11.83 -0.86
C LYS A 118 8.18 11.63 -2.29
N GLU A 119 8.69 10.64 -3.00
CA GLU A 119 8.20 10.29 -4.34
C GLU A 119 6.75 9.77 -4.26
N MET A 120 6.47 8.89 -3.32
CA MET A 120 5.14 8.31 -3.08
C MET A 120 4.08 9.35 -2.72
N PHE A 121 4.40 10.30 -1.81
CA PHE A 121 3.50 11.33 -1.30
C PHE A 121 3.89 12.74 -1.78
N GLY A 122 4.82 12.85 -2.70
CA GLY A 122 5.15 14.10 -3.35
C GLY A 122 4.01 14.62 -4.22
N PRO A 123 4.19 15.80 -4.82
CA PRO A 123 3.27 16.32 -5.82
C PRO A 123 3.36 15.49 -7.10
N GLY A 124 2.94 14.21 -7.01
CA GLY A 124 2.81 13.35 -8.17
C GLY A 124 1.72 13.89 -9.09
N GLU A 125 1.84 13.64 -10.39
CA GLU A 125 0.82 14.02 -11.34
C GLU A 125 -0.52 13.38 -10.93
N THR A 126 -1.50 14.23 -10.65
CA THR A 126 -2.89 13.79 -10.51
C THR A 126 -3.44 13.59 -11.91
N LYS A 127 -4.05 12.45 -12.16
CA LYS A 127 -4.66 12.15 -13.46
C LYS A 127 -6.17 12.30 -13.34
N THR A 128 -6.73 13.22 -14.10
CA THR A 128 -8.18 13.44 -14.11
C THR A 128 -8.82 12.53 -15.14
N LEU A 129 -9.60 11.56 -14.69
CA LEU A 129 -10.34 10.64 -15.55
C LEU A 129 -11.78 11.14 -15.78
N TYR A 130 -12.23 11.11 -17.03
CA TYR A 130 -13.63 11.29 -17.40
C TYR A 130 -14.08 10.16 -18.32
N VAL A 131 -15.28 9.63 -18.06
CA VAL A 131 -15.95 8.69 -18.96
C VAL A 131 -16.91 9.44 -19.84
N ARG A 132 -16.68 9.39 -21.16
CA ARG A 132 -17.43 10.18 -22.16
C ARG A 132 -17.96 9.29 -23.28
N PRO A 133 -19.24 9.41 -23.67
CA PRO A 133 -19.75 8.74 -24.87
C PRO A 133 -19.03 9.23 -26.13
N VAL A 134 -18.69 8.32 -27.02
CA VAL A 134 -18.13 8.67 -28.34
C VAL A 134 -19.24 9.04 -29.30
N ILE A 135 -19.21 10.25 -29.83
CA ILE A 135 -20.13 10.70 -30.88
C ILE A 135 -19.57 10.34 -32.25
N HIS A 136 -18.28 10.60 -32.45
CA HIS A 136 -17.60 10.33 -33.71
C HIS A 136 -16.11 10.09 -33.51
N ALA A 137 -15.51 9.28 -34.40
CA ALA A 137 -14.07 9.03 -34.38
C ALA A 137 -13.55 9.01 -35.83
N ILE A 138 -12.39 9.61 -36.07
CA ILE A 138 -11.71 9.59 -37.38
C ILE A 138 -10.25 9.27 -37.17
N PRO A 139 -9.58 8.63 -38.13
CA PRO A 139 -8.13 8.44 -38.08
C PRO A 139 -7.40 9.78 -38.04
N ALA A 140 -6.39 9.88 -37.23
CA ALA A 140 -5.46 11.00 -37.25
C ALA A 140 -4.61 10.92 -38.56
N LYS A 141 -4.26 12.06 -39.10
CA LYS A 141 -3.36 12.14 -40.23
C LYS A 141 -1.93 12.24 -39.69
N ALA A 142 -1.00 11.52 -40.26
CA ALA A 142 0.41 11.69 -39.93
C ALA A 142 0.77 13.18 -40.00
N SER A 143 1.10 13.78 -38.87
CA SER A 143 1.59 15.15 -38.89
C SER A 143 2.94 15.18 -39.55
N PRO A 144 3.18 16.07 -40.57
CA PRO A 144 4.53 16.30 -41.02
C PRO A 144 5.38 16.77 -39.83
N PRO A 145 6.67 16.39 -39.76
CA PRO A 145 7.54 16.87 -38.70
C PRO A 145 7.44 18.38 -38.65
N SER A 146 7.10 18.93 -37.51
CA SER A 146 6.86 20.36 -37.31
C SER A 146 8.08 21.16 -37.75
N GLY A 147 8.01 21.74 -38.93
CA GLY A 147 8.84 22.86 -39.29
C GLY A 147 8.55 23.94 -38.27
N ILE A 148 9.61 24.48 -37.67
CA ILE A 148 9.58 25.53 -36.66
C ILE A 148 8.72 26.70 -37.18
N ASN A 149 7.44 26.70 -36.85
CA ASN A 149 6.64 27.90 -36.89
C ASN A 149 6.83 28.57 -35.52
N PRO A 150 7.49 29.73 -35.45
CA PRO A 150 7.50 30.49 -34.22
C PRO A 150 6.04 30.91 -33.95
N THR A 151 5.37 30.16 -33.10
CA THR A 151 4.10 30.58 -32.58
C THR A 151 4.33 31.91 -31.84
N PRO A 152 3.55 32.96 -32.11
CA PRO A 152 3.65 34.22 -31.32
C PRO A 152 3.57 33.82 -29.85
N ALA A 153 4.33 34.54 -29.00
CA ALA A 153 4.32 34.34 -27.56
C ALA A 153 2.93 34.74 -27.00
N VAL A 154 1.96 33.85 -27.11
CA VAL A 154 0.65 33.98 -26.50
C VAL A 154 0.75 33.43 -25.10
N GLU A 155 0.22 34.15 -24.13
CA GLU A 155 0.17 33.71 -22.72
C GLU A 155 -0.48 32.32 -22.61
N PRO A 156 0.04 31.43 -21.76
CA PRO A 156 -0.48 30.06 -21.63
C PRO A 156 -1.97 30.00 -21.34
N ALA A 157 -2.49 30.88 -20.50
CA ALA A 157 -3.91 30.97 -20.18
C ALA A 157 -4.78 31.31 -21.41
N GLN A 158 -4.31 32.17 -22.30
CA GLN A 158 -5.02 32.49 -23.53
C GLN A 158 -5.03 31.31 -24.50
N ARG A 159 -3.92 30.56 -24.59
CA ARG A 159 -3.86 29.37 -25.44
C ARG A 159 -4.84 28.29 -24.96
N ILE A 160 -4.98 28.09 -23.64
CA ILE A 160 -5.95 27.18 -23.06
C ILE A 160 -7.38 27.63 -23.39
N ALA A 161 -7.67 28.95 -23.27
CA ALA A 161 -8.98 29.49 -23.59
C ALA A 161 -9.35 29.30 -25.07
N ASP A 162 -8.42 29.58 -25.99
CA ASP A 162 -8.60 29.41 -27.42
C ASP A 162 -8.85 27.93 -27.79
N GLU A 163 -8.09 27.00 -27.20
CA GLU A 163 -8.28 25.55 -27.41
C GLU A 163 -9.62 25.07 -26.81
N LYS A 164 -10.04 25.60 -25.68
CA LYS A 164 -11.39 25.31 -25.11
C LYS A 164 -12.48 25.75 -26.06
N GLU A 165 -12.45 26.97 -26.55
CA GLU A 165 -13.46 27.50 -27.49
C GLU A 165 -13.56 26.64 -28.75
N LEU A 166 -12.43 26.21 -29.30
CA LEU A 166 -12.39 25.37 -30.50
C LEU A 166 -12.86 23.92 -30.20
N ARG A 167 -12.29 23.28 -29.21
CA ARG A 167 -12.42 21.84 -28.99
C ARG A 167 -13.61 21.45 -28.09
N GLN A 168 -14.14 22.41 -27.33
CA GLN A 168 -15.31 22.19 -26.47
C GLN A 168 -16.55 22.97 -26.94
N GLY A 169 -16.54 23.49 -28.17
CA GLY A 169 -17.68 24.16 -28.77
C GLY A 169 -18.88 23.22 -28.91
N THR A 170 -20.08 23.75 -28.64
CA THR A 170 -21.35 23.01 -28.75
C THR A 170 -21.98 23.07 -30.13
N ASN A 171 -21.47 23.94 -31.00
CA ASN A 171 -21.96 24.08 -32.38
C ASN A 171 -21.47 22.94 -33.26
N PRO A 172 -22.33 22.13 -33.89
CA PRO A 172 -21.93 20.99 -34.73
C PRO A 172 -20.95 21.36 -35.85
N SER A 173 -21.08 22.54 -36.47
CA SER A 173 -20.14 22.95 -37.53
C SER A 173 -18.75 23.24 -36.97
N ILE A 174 -18.62 23.80 -35.76
CA ILE A 174 -17.36 24.01 -35.08
C ILE A 174 -16.76 22.67 -34.66
N GLN A 175 -17.57 21.73 -34.17
CA GLN A 175 -17.13 20.39 -33.78
C GLN A 175 -16.49 19.62 -34.96
N ILE A 176 -17.12 19.70 -36.17
CA ILE A 176 -16.58 19.07 -37.39
C ILE A 176 -15.25 19.74 -37.74
N LEU A 177 -15.19 21.07 -37.70
CA LEU A 177 -13.97 21.81 -38.00
C LEU A 177 -12.85 21.46 -36.99
N ALA A 178 -13.17 21.44 -35.71
CA ALA A 178 -12.24 21.06 -34.65
C ALA A 178 -11.73 19.62 -34.82
N LEU A 179 -12.61 18.69 -35.18
CA LEU A 179 -12.26 17.30 -35.44
C LEU A 179 -11.25 17.17 -36.58
N GLN A 180 -11.51 17.86 -37.71
CA GLN A 180 -10.60 17.87 -38.86
C GLN A 180 -9.27 18.56 -38.58
N TYR A 181 -9.30 19.67 -37.80
CA TYR A 181 -8.14 20.40 -37.40
C TYR A 181 -7.26 19.58 -36.44
N GLN A 182 -7.90 18.97 -35.44
CA GLN A 182 -7.19 18.14 -34.47
C GLN A 182 -6.58 16.88 -35.11
N ALA A 183 -7.21 16.35 -36.19
CA ALA A 183 -6.68 15.19 -36.89
C ALA A 183 -5.29 15.39 -37.50
N THR A 184 -4.87 16.64 -37.68
CA THR A 184 -3.51 16.97 -38.19
C THR A 184 -2.52 17.34 -37.05
N ARG A 185 -2.96 17.29 -35.79
CA ARG A 185 -2.21 17.84 -34.65
C ARG A 185 -2.15 16.88 -33.44
N CYS A 186 -2.42 15.61 -33.62
CA CYS A 186 -2.26 14.60 -32.57
C CYS A 186 -0.79 14.43 -32.23
N GLY A 187 -0.25 15.30 -31.40
CA GLY A 187 1.13 15.31 -30.92
C GLY A 187 1.19 15.24 -29.40
N ASN A 188 2.42 15.28 -28.86
CA ASN A 188 2.65 15.09 -27.44
C ASN A 188 2.27 16.31 -26.58
N ASP A 189 2.21 17.51 -27.15
CA ASP A 189 1.91 18.76 -26.43
C ASP A 189 0.44 19.12 -26.57
N ASP A 190 -0.39 18.60 -25.66
CA ASP A 190 -1.79 19.02 -25.58
C ASP A 190 -1.93 20.13 -24.54
N VAL A 191 -2.10 21.36 -25.01
CA VAL A 191 -2.28 22.55 -24.18
C VAL A 191 -3.53 22.47 -23.29
N LEU A 192 -4.54 21.68 -23.73
CA LEU A 192 -5.79 21.49 -23.01
C LEU A 192 -5.69 20.40 -21.93
N ALA A 193 -4.55 19.68 -21.86
CA ALA A 193 -4.40 18.56 -20.94
C ALA A 193 -4.75 18.95 -19.48
N GLY A 194 -5.74 18.23 -18.90
CA GLY A 194 -6.23 18.48 -17.54
C GLY A 194 -7.05 19.77 -17.35
N HIS A 195 -7.34 20.50 -18.43
CA HIS A 195 -8.09 21.77 -18.38
C HIS A 195 -9.47 21.74 -19.05
N ASP A 196 -9.91 20.57 -19.55
CA ASP A 196 -11.22 20.46 -20.18
C ASP A 196 -12.36 20.53 -19.16
N ASP A 197 -13.49 21.11 -19.61
CA ASP A 197 -14.72 21.12 -18.84
C ASP A 197 -15.50 19.81 -19.08
N PRO A 198 -15.74 19.01 -18.03
CA PRO A 198 -16.45 17.74 -18.17
C PRO A 198 -17.90 17.90 -18.65
N ASN A 199 -18.52 19.05 -18.44
CA ASN A 199 -19.91 19.32 -18.82
C ASN A 199 -20.07 19.72 -20.30
N LEU A 200 -18.97 19.90 -21.01
CA LEU A 200 -18.95 20.26 -22.43
C LEU A 200 -18.48 19.08 -23.29
N PRO A 201 -18.85 19.02 -24.57
CA PRO A 201 -18.25 18.08 -25.50
C PRO A 201 -16.75 18.32 -25.61
N LEU A 202 -16.01 17.33 -26.09
CA LEU A 202 -14.56 17.43 -26.25
C LEU A 202 -14.11 16.80 -27.57
N VAL A 203 -13.35 17.56 -28.36
CA VAL A 203 -12.58 17.02 -29.48
C VAL A 203 -11.17 16.76 -29.02
N THR A 204 -10.72 15.51 -29.10
CA THR A 204 -9.39 15.15 -28.60
C THR A 204 -8.79 13.92 -29.32
N CYS A 205 -7.48 13.72 -29.16
CA CYS A 205 -6.76 12.57 -29.71
C CYS A 205 -6.75 11.39 -28.74
N SER A 206 -6.58 10.19 -29.27
CA SER A 206 -6.13 9.04 -28.47
C SER A 206 -4.71 9.27 -27.95
N ALA A 207 -4.36 8.55 -26.90
CA ALA A 207 -3.03 8.63 -26.28
C ALA A 207 -1.90 8.21 -27.23
N ASP A 208 -2.17 7.22 -28.11
CA ASP A 208 -1.27 6.79 -29.17
C ASP A 208 -1.18 7.77 -30.36
N GLY A 209 -2.07 8.77 -30.40
CA GLY A 209 -2.12 9.76 -31.49
C GLY A 209 -2.70 9.26 -32.81
N GLU A 210 -3.28 8.06 -32.87
CA GLU A 210 -3.77 7.44 -34.11
C GLU A 210 -5.22 7.81 -34.46
N THR A 211 -6.01 8.20 -33.45
CA THR A 211 -7.44 8.49 -33.61
C THR A 211 -7.81 9.82 -32.99
N VAL A 212 -8.70 10.56 -33.63
CA VAL A 212 -9.33 11.76 -33.06
C VAL A 212 -10.79 11.46 -32.78
N TYR A 213 -11.24 11.84 -31.61
CA TYR A 213 -12.58 11.63 -31.10
C TYR A 213 -13.33 12.93 -30.93
N LEU A 214 -14.60 12.94 -31.29
CA LEU A 214 -15.59 13.88 -30.78
C LEU A 214 -16.36 13.15 -29.69
N LEU A 215 -16.23 13.61 -28.47
CA LEU A 215 -16.83 13.05 -27.27
C LEU A 215 -17.98 13.91 -26.80
N ALA A 216 -19.02 13.31 -26.25
CA ALA A 216 -20.08 14.02 -25.52
C ALA A 216 -19.55 14.54 -24.18
N LYS A 217 -20.40 15.28 -23.46
CA LYS A 217 -20.13 15.61 -22.06
C LYS A 217 -19.88 14.36 -21.25
N SER A 218 -19.08 14.48 -20.19
CA SER A 218 -18.81 13.36 -19.27
C SER A 218 -20.10 12.84 -18.64
N ILE A 219 -20.15 11.54 -18.44
CA ILE A 219 -21.20 10.84 -17.70
C ILE A 219 -20.73 10.45 -16.31
N LEU A 220 -19.44 10.24 -16.14
CA LEU A 220 -18.77 9.93 -14.86
C LEU A 220 -17.44 10.69 -14.78
N GLY A 221 -17.09 11.13 -13.59
CA GLY A 221 -15.83 11.80 -13.27
C GLY A 221 -14.92 10.95 -12.40
N GLY A 222 -13.68 11.40 -12.27
CA GLY A 222 -12.68 10.73 -11.44
C GLY A 222 -13.03 10.73 -9.96
N ASP A 223 -13.77 11.73 -9.50
CA ASP A 223 -14.29 11.84 -8.13
C ASP A 223 -15.30 10.76 -7.74
N GLN A 224 -15.79 10.01 -8.72
CA GLN A 224 -16.73 8.89 -8.57
C GLN A 224 -16.04 7.51 -8.69
N ILE A 225 -14.72 7.48 -8.69
CA ILE A 225 -13.94 6.24 -8.69
C ILE A 225 -13.63 5.86 -7.24
N GLU A 226 -14.02 4.65 -6.85
CA GLU A 226 -13.67 4.08 -5.55
C GLU A 226 -12.23 3.56 -5.55
N THR A 227 -11.86 2.76 -6.57
CA THR A 227 -10.50 2.24 -6.74
C THR A 227 -10.09 2.14 -8.21
N ALA A 228 -8.79 2.31 -8.44
CA ALA A 228 -8.12 1.98 -9.69
C ALA A 228 -6.90 1.10 -9.38
N GLU A 229 -6.85 -0.11 -9.94
CA GLU A 229 -5.79 -1.07 -9.66
C GLU A 229 -5.13 -1.56 -10.95
N PRO A 230 -3.79 -1.74 -10.99
CA PRO A 230 -3.14 -2.37 -12.11
C PRO A 230 -3.49 -3.86 -12.13
N GLY A 231 -3.92 -4.35 -13.28
CA GLY A 231 -4.34 -5.73 -13.48
C GLY A 231 -3.74 -6.37 -14.73
N THR A 232 -4.19 -7.60 -14.99
CA THR A 232 -3.82 -8.32 -16.21
C THR A 232 -5.06 -8.97 -16.79
N ASP A 233 -5.32 -8.76 -18.09
CA ASP A 233 -6.45 -9.40 -18.75
C ASP A 233 -6.20 -10.90 -19.03
N SER A 234 -7.22 -11.59 -19.54
CA SER A 234 -7.14 -13.02 -19.87
C SER A 234 -6.11 -13.36 -20.96
N ALA A 235 -5.63 -12.38 -21.70
CA ALA A 235 -4.59 -12.52 -22.71
C ALA A 235 -3.18 -12.17 -22.18
N GLY A 236 -3.05 -11.83 -20.89
CA GLY A 236 -1.78 -11.46 -20.25
C GLY A 236 -1.34 -10.03 -20.55
N ARG A 237 -2.22 -9.16 -21.03
CA ARG A 237 -1.92 -7.75 -21.27
C ARG A 237 -2.19 -6.95 -20.00
N HIS A 238 -1.35 -5.97 -19.71
CA HIS A 238 -1.56 -5.06 -18.59
C HIS A 238 -2.75 -4.14 -18.84
N VAL A 239 -3.56 -3.96 -17.83
CA VAL A 239 -4.80 -3.19 -17.83
C VAL A 239 -4.95 -2.44 -16.53
N ILE A 240 -5.96 -1.56 -16.43
CA ILE A 240 -6.33 -0.92 -15.18
C ILE A 240 -7.77 -1.31 -14.88
N ASP A 241 -7.97 -2.00 -13.78
CA ASP A 241 -9.27 -2.36 -13.25
C ASP A 241 -9.80 -1.17 -12.45
N LEU A 242 -10.98 -0.67 -12.84
CA LEU A 242 -11.67 0.42 -12.16
C LEU A 242 -12.90 -0.10 -11.43
N GLN A 243 -13.12 0.42 -10.24
CA GLN A 243 -14.37 0.28 -9.51
C GLN A 243 -14.95 1.67 -9.26
N PHE A 244 -16.19 1.89 -9.70
CA PHE A 244 -16.95 3.09 -9.39
C PHE A 244 -17.65 2.96 -8.03
N ASP A 245 -17.88 4.08 -7.37
CA ASP A 245 -18.73 4.14 -6.18
C ASP A 245 -20.18 3.69 -6.48
N ASN A 246 -21.00 3.51 -5.45
CA ASN A 246 -22.34 2.95 -5.59
C ASN A 246 -23.26 3.78 -6.50
N ASP A 247 -23.18 5.10 -6.44
CA ASP A 247 -24.04 6.00 -7.23
C ASP A 247 -23.59 6.01 -8.70
N ALA A 248 -22.29 6.06 -8.93
CA ALA A 248 -21.72 5.98 -10.26
C ALA A 248 -21.86 4.59 -10.89
N ALA A 249 -21.77 3.51 -10.10
CA ALA A 249 -22.02 2.15 -10.54
C ALA A 249 -23.44 1.97 -11.11
N GLN A 250 -24.44 2.58 -10.47
CA GLN A 250 -25.80 2.58 -11.00
C GLN A 250 -25.91 3.38 -12.31
N ALA A 251 -25.31 4.59 -12.35
CA ALA A 251 -25.28 5.41 -13.56
C ALA A 251 -24.57 4.72 -14.72
N TRP A 252 -23.42 4.05 -14.44
CA TRP A 252 -22.69 3.25 -15.41
C TRP A 252 -23.50 2.07 -15.94
N SER A 253 -24.19 1.36 -15.06
CA SER A 253 -25.06 0.24 -15.40
C SER A 253 -26.19 0.67 -16.32
N ASP A 254 -26.86 1.78 -16.01
CA ASP A 254 -27.96 2.31 -16.80
C ASP A 254 -27.48 2.83 -18.17
N PHE A 255 -26.34 3.51 -18.18
CA PHE A 255 -25.73 3.99 -19.42
C PHE A 255 -25.31 2.81 -20.32
N THR A 256 -24.63 1.81 -19.80
CA THR A 256 -24.19 0.66 -20.60
C THR A 256 -25.36 -0.15 -21.12
N ALA A 257 -26.44 -0.30 -20.36
CA ALA A 257 -27.67 -0.95 -20.80
C ALA A 257 -28.33 -0.23 -21.98
N ALA A 258 -28.34 1.11 -21.95
CA ALA A 258 -28.99 1.94 -22.98
C ALA A 258 -28.13 2.13 -24.25
N ASN A 259 -26.82 1.87 -24.19
CA ASN A 259 -25.86 2.21 -25.24
C ASN A 259 -25.06 1.01 -25.75
N ILE A 260 -25.67 -0.18 -25.75
CA ILE A 260 -25.02 -1.39 -26.31
C ILE A 260 -24.71 -1.18 -27.80
N GLY A 261 -23.49 -1.51 -28.22
CA GLY A 261 -22.98 -1.31 -29.58
C GLY A 261 -22.33 0.04 -29.82
N THR A 262 -22.38 0.98 -28.88
CA THR A 262 -21.65 2.25 -28.95
C THR A 262 -20.32 2.18 -28.19
N GLN A 263 -19.47 3.20 -28.33
CA GLN A 263 -18.21 3.30 -27.60
C GLN A 263 -18.33 4.28 -26.43
N ALA A 264 -17.70 3.91 -25.31
CA ALA A 264 -17.42 4.79 -24.19
C ALA A 264 -15.92 5.05 -24.11
N ALA A 265 -15.53 6.32 -24.13
CA ALA A 265 -14.13 6.73 -24.05
C ALA A 265 -13.75 7.01 -22.60
N PHE A 266 -12.62 6.45 -22.17
CA PHE A 266 -11.92 6.79 -20.94
C PHE A 266 -10.88 7.84 -21.29
N ALA A 267 -11.17 9.10 -20.96
CA ALA A 267 -10.28 10.22 -21.24
C ALA A 267 -9.54 10.62 -19.95
N ILE A 268 -8.22 10.63 -20.01
CA ILE A 268 -7.34 11.02 -18.92
C ILE A 268 -6.56 12.25 -19.36
N ASP A 269 -6.61 13.31 -18.56
CA ASP A 269 -5.98 14.59 -18.86
C ASP A 269 -6.32 15.05 -20.29
N SER A 270 -7.61 15.00 -20.64
CA SER A 270 -8.16 15.40 -21.94
C SER A 270 -7.73 14.50 -23.13
N ARG A 271 -7.10 13.32 -22.93
CA ARG A 271 -6.72 12.36 -23.99
C ARG A 271 -7.43 11.03 -23.80
N VAL A 272 -7.86 10.42 -24.89
CA VAL A 272 -8.52 9.10 -24.86
C VAL A 272 -7.48 8.00 -24.73
N VAL A 273 -7.48 7.33 -23.58
CA VAL A 273 -6.61 6.16 -23.32
C VAL A 273 -7.24 4.89 -23.85
N SER A 274 -8.56 4.78 -23.74
CA SER A 274 -9.31 3.62 -24.21
C SER A 274 -10.72 4.02 -24.64
N ALA A 275 -11.25 3.39 -25.67
CA ALA A 275 -12.63 3.61 -26.14
C ALA A 275 -13.30 2.29 -26.52
N PRO A 276 -13.56 1.39 -25.57
CA PRO A 276 -14.16 0.10 -25.84
C PRO A 276 -15.61 0.22 -26.34
N VAL A 277 -16.02 -0.74 -27.16
CA VAL A 277 -17.42 -0.92 -27.53
C VAL A 277 -18.16 -1.58 -26.37
N ILE A 278 -19.27 -0.99 -25.94
CA ILE A 278 -20.17 -1.56 -24.94
C ILE A 278 -20.85 -2.79 -25.56
N ARG A 279 -20.56 -3.97 -25.05
CA ARG A 279 -21.12 -5.23 -25.57
C ARG A 279 -22.35 -5.69 -24.81
N GLU A 280 -22.41 -5.34 -23.54
CA GLU A 280 -23.50 -5.70 -22.64
C GLU A 280 -23.62 -4.70 -21.49
N ARG A 281 -24.70 -4.79 -20.74
CA ARG A 281 -24.86 -4.04 -19.50
C ARG A 281 -23.79 -4.45 -18.50
N ILE A 282 -23.14 -3.48 -17.87
CA ILE A 282 -22.13 -3.70 -16.81
C ILE A 282 -22.77 -3.34 -15.46
N PRO A 283 -23.28 -4.34 -14.73
CA PRO A 283 -23.75 -4.10 -13.36
C PRO A 283 -22.55 -3.95 -12.43
N ASN A 284 -22.73 -3.46 -11.25
CA ASN A 284 -21.74 -3.41 -10.16
C ASN A 284 -20.55 -2.45 -10.31
N GLY A 285 -20.54 -1.59 -11.33
CA GLY A 285 -19.56 -0.52 -11.46
C GLY A 285 -18.11 -0.93 -11.77
N GLY A 286 -17.82 -2.21 -11.91
CA GLY A 286 -16.50 -2.70 -12.33
C GLY A 286 -16.29 -2.50 -13.82
N THR A 287 -15.17 -1.92 -14.22
CA THR A 287 -14.80 -1.77 -15.64
C THR A 287 -13.29 -1.81 -15.80
N GLN A 288 -12.82 -2.00 -17.04
CA GLN A 288 -11.41 -2.18 -17.33
C GLN A 288 -10.95 -1.21 -18.41
N ILE A 289 -9.86 -0.49 -18.13
CA ILE A 289 -9.17 0.32 -19.13
C ILE A 289 -8.08 -0.55 -19.75
N SER A 290 -8.20 -0.80 -21.06
CA SER A 290 -7.18 -1.47 -21.86
C SER A 290 -6.44 -0.45 -22.71
N GLY A 291 -5.14 -0.67 -22.88
CA GLY A 291 -4.26 0.20 -23.66
C GLY A 291 -2.93 -0.49 -23.94
N ASP A 292 -1.98 0.24 -24.47
CA ASP A 292 -0.60 -0.23 -24.64
C ASP A 292 0.19 0.05 -23.35
N PHE A 293 -0.11 -0.76 -22.32
CA PHE A 293 0.51 -0.63 -21.00
C PHE A 293 1.54 -1.73 -20.78
N ASP A 294 2.65 -1.35 -20.17
CA ASP A 294 3.51 -2.25 -19.41
C ASP A 294 3.13 -2.22 -17.92
N GLU A 295 3.77 -3.05 -17.10
CA GLU A 295 3.49 -3.13 -15.66
C GLU A 295 3.71 -1.79 -14.94
N GLY A 296 4.76 -1.05 -15.33
CA GLY A 296 5.11 0.25 -14.72
C GLY A 296 4.06 1.31 -15.06
N SER A 297 3.76 1.48 -16.36
CA SER A 297 2.80 2.47 -16.84
C SER A 297 1.37 2.21 -16.34
N ALA A 298 0.95 0.94 -16.23
CA ALA A 298 -0.34 0.59 -15.64
C ALA A 298 -0.41 0.98 -14.16
N ARG A 299 0.65 0.71 -13.39
CA ARG A 299 0.74 1.07 -11.98
C ARG A 299 0.73 2.60 -11.78
N ASP A 300 1.55 3.32 -12.56
CA ASP A 300 1.66 4.78 -12.45
C ASP A 300 0.33 5.47 -12.80
N LEU A 301 -0.35 4.97 -13.84
CA LEU A 301 -1.63 5.51 -14.26
C LEU A 301 -2.75 5.22 -13.25
N ALA A 302 -2.83 4.00 -12.72
CA ALA A 302 -3.77 3.64 -11.65
C ALA A 302 -3.55 4.51 -10.40
N GLY A 303 -2.29 4.67 -9.97
CA GLY A 303 -1.94 5.57 -8.88
C GLY A 303 -2.29 7.03 -9.17
N GLY A 304 -2.09 7.49 -10.39
CA GLY A 304 -2.48 8.84 -10.84
C GLY A 304 -4.00 9.07 -10.77
N ILE A 305 -4.79 8.09 -11.23
CA ILE A 305 -6.26 8.11 -11.17
C ILE A 305 -6.73 8.16 -9.71
N ASN A 306 -6.20 7.29 -8.85
CA ASN A 306 -6.55 7.28 -7.41
C ASN A 306 -6.24 8.63 -6.74
N ARG A 307 -5.11 9.26 -7.07
CA ARG A 307 -4.79 10.61 -6.60
C ARG A 307 -5.76 11.66 -7.13
N GLY A 308 -6.21 11.51 -8.37
CA GLY A 308 -7.22 12.35 -9.01
C GLY A 308 -8.60 12.22 -8.36
N ALA A 309 -8.99 11.00 -8.02
CA ALA A 309 -10.26 10.66 -7.37
C ALA A 309 -10.34 11.15 -5.92
N SER A 310 -9.21 11.19 -5.21
CA SER A 310 -9.20 11.60 -3.81
C SER A 310 -9.66 13.06 -3.64
N PRO A 311 -10.64 13.33 -2.77
CA PRO A 311 -11.10 14.70 -2.46
C PRO A 311 -10.07 15.49 -1.64
N VAL A 312 -9.01 14.82 -1.19
CA VAL A 312 -7.93 15.42 -0.41
C VAL A 312 -6.60 15.28 -1.14
N ALA A 313 -5.78 16.31 -1.06
CA ALA A 313 -4.38 16.25 -1.45
C ALA A 313 -3.54 15.90 -0.22
N LEU A 314 -2.79 14.79 -0.32
CA LEU A 314 -1.81 14.37 0.68
C LEU A 314 -0.43 14.83 0.21
N THR A 315 0.25 15.59 1.05
CA THR A 315 1.60 16.07 0.75
C THR A 315 2.57 15.59 1.82
N TYR A 316 3.69 15.01 1.40
CA TYR A 316 4.77 14.65 2.32
C TYR A 316 5.22 15.88 3.12
N SER A 317 5.14 15.79 4.45
CA SER A 317 5.63 16.82 5.35
C SER A 317 6.97 16.43 5.96
N SER A 318 7.03 15.26 6.57
CA SER A 318 8.27 14.75 7.19
C SER A 318 8.23 13.25 7.38
N SER A 319 9.41 12.64 7.49
CA SER A 319 9.59 11.28 7.99
C SER A 319 10.71 11.22 9.01
N SER A 320 10.55 10.37 10.02
CA SER A 320 11.55 10.14 11.06
C SER A 320 11.62 8.67 11.41
N ASP A 321 12.82 8.25 11.85
CA ASP A 321 12.99 6.91 12.39
C ASP A 321 12.29 6.80 13.74
N GLU A 322 11.49 5.76 13.93
CA GLU A 322 10.76 5.49 15.14
C GLU A 322 10.97 4.05 15.62
N LYS A 323 11.03 3.87 16.94
CA LYS A 323 11.09 2.54 17.54
C LYS A 323 9.68 2.00 17.70
N LEU A 324 9.39 0.93 16.96
CA LEU A 324 8.09 0.29 17.04
C LEU A 324 7.95 -0.53 18.32
N PRO A 325 6.75 -0.57 18.91
CA PRO A 325 6.48 -1.41 20.05
C PRO A 325 6.67 -2.90 19.70
N ALA A 326 7.10 -3.68 20.70
CA ALA A 326 7.24 -5.11 20.53
C ALA A 326 5.88 -5.74 20.21
N THR A 327 5.86 -6.66 19.24
CA THR A 327 4.62 -7.41 18.92
C THR A 327 4.22 -8.30 20.11
N MET A 328 2.93 -8.61 20.23
CA MET A 328 2.42 -9.50 21.26
C MET A 328 3.16 -10.85 21.28
N LEU A 329 3.44 -11.40 20.08
CA LEU A 329 4.22 -12.63 19.94
C LEU A 329 5.66 -12.48 20.48
N SER A 330 6.32 -11.35 20.18
CA SER A 330 7.67 -11.10 20.68
C SER A 330 7.70 -10.94 22.20
N MET A 331 6.69 -10.31 22.78
CA MET A 331 6.55 -10.19 24.24
C MET A 331 6.35 -11.56 24.90
N LEU A 332 5.51 -12.44 24.32
CA LEU A 332 5.32 -13.80 24.79
C LEU A 332 6.61 -14.63 24.74
N ILE A 333 7.35 -14.56 23.64
CA ILE A 333 8.63 -15.24 23.48
C ILE A 333 9.66 -14.71 24.50
N ARG A 334 9.78 -13.40 24.66
CA ARG A 334 10.64 -12.76 25.68
C ARG A 334 10.28 -13.28 27.08
N GLY A 335 8.98 -13.28 27.42
CA GLY A 335 8.48 -13.79 28.70
C GLY A 335 8.84 -15.26 28.92
N ALA A 336 8.63 -16.11 27.92
CA ALA A 336 8.97 -17.54 28.00
C ALA A 336 10.47 -17.78 28.19
N VAL A 337 11.34 -17.04 27.48
CA VAL A 337 12.80 -17.14 27.63
C VAL A 337 13.25 -16.67 29.02
N ILE A 338 12.70 -15.58 29.54
CA ILE A 338 13.02 -15.11 30.89
C ILE A 338 12.61 -16.13 31.95
N VAL A 339 11.38 -16.65 31.90
CA VAL A 339 10.88 -17.64 32.87
C VAL A 339 11.67 -18.92 32.81
N SER A 340 11.99 -19.42 31.62
CA SER A 340 12.83 -20.63 31.45
C SER A 340 14.26 -20.40 32.01
N GLY A 341 14.83 -19.21 31.81
CA GLY A 341 16.13 -18.83 32.34
C GLY A 341 16.14 -18.81 33.87
N MET A 342 15.11 -18.27 34.49
CA MET A 342 14.94 -18.31 35.96
C MET A 342 14.86 -19.76 36.44
N GLY A 343 14.11 -20.62 35.77
CA GLY A 343 14.02 -22.05 36.08
C GLY A 343 15.38 -22.77 36.02
N VAL A 344 16.12 -22.56 34.91
CA VAL A 344 17.47 -23.12 34.75
C VAL A 344 18.40 -22.63 35.87
N THR A 345 18.36 -21.35 36.21
CA THR A 345 19.17 -20.75 37.28
C THR A 345 18.91 -21.42 38.63
N VAL A 346 17.63 -21.61 39.00
CA VAL A 346 17.25 -22.26 40.27
C VAL A 346 17.75 -23.72 40.30
N VAL A 347 17.59 -24.44 39.23
CA VAL A 347 18.07 -25.85 39.13
C VAL A 347 19.60 -25.92 39.25
N VAL A 348 20.31 -25.02 38.58
CA VAL A 348 21.81 -24.99 38.62
C VAL A 348 22.29 -24.65 40.05
N ILE A 349 21.71 -23.63 40.69
CA ILE A 349 22.09 -23.28 42.06
C ILE A 349 21.75 -24.41 43.05
N GLY A 350 20.54 -24.99 42.92
CA GLY A 350 20.12 -26.13 43.75
C GLY A 350 21.05 -27.33 43.64
N ALA A 351 21.42 -27.71 42.42
CA ALA A 351 22.35 -28.80 42.16
C ALA A 351 23.76 -28.49 42.68
N LEU A 352 24.24 -27.25 42.54
CA LEU A 352 25.55 -26.85 43.01
C LEU A 352 25.61 -26.87 44.55
N VAL A 353 24.60 -26.34 45.23
CA VAL A 353 24.46 -26.40 46.70
C VAL A 353 24.44 -27.87 47.18
N TYR A 354 23.67 -28.71 46.49
CA TYR A 354 23.61 -30.14 46.82
C TYR A 354 24.98 -30.81 46.66
N LEU A 355 25.70 -30.59 45.57
CA LEU A 355 27.03 -31.12 45.32
C LEU A 355 28.07 -30.64 46.33
N LEU A 356 28.00 -29.37 46.79
CA LEU A 356 28.87 -28.79 47.80
C LEU A 356 28.61 -29.39 49.20
N ARG A 357 27.33 -29.59 49.58
CA ARG A 357 26.94 -30.21 50.83
C ARG A 357 27.43 -31.68 50.94
N THR A 358 27.35 -32.42 49.82
CA THR A 358 27.84 -33.81 49.76
C THR A 358 29.37 -33.93 49.79
N ARG A 359 30.13 -32.85 49.50
CA ARG A 359 31.58 -32.79 49.68
C ARG A 359 32.01 -32.59 51.15
N ARG A 360 31.23 -31.83 51.96
CA ARG A 360 31.54 -31.51 53.35
C ARG A 360 31.26 -32.65 54.32
N SER A 361 30.60 -33.70 53.93
CA SER A 361 30.25 -34.85 54.79
C SER A 361 31.25 -36.01 54.70
N ARG A 362 32.51 -35.79 54.31
CA ARG A 362 33.60 -36.76 54.50
C ARG A 362 34.33 -36.44 55.83
N PRO A 363 34.15 -37.23 56.88
CA PRO A 363 35.06 -37.16 58.06
C PRO A 363 36.39 -37.76 57.63
N VAL A 364 37.49 -37.15 58.14
CA VAL A 364 38.88 -37.68 58.14
C VAL A 364 38.92 -38.98 58.91
#